data_5a74be4fd92e0a4e6e1e99556efe602a
#
_entry.id   5a74be4fd92e0a4e6e1e99556efe602a
#
_cell.length_a   1.000
_cell.length_b   1.000
_cell.length_c   1.000
_cell.angle_alpha   90.00
_cell.angle_beta   90.00
_cell.angle_gamma   90.00
#
_symmetry.space_group_name_H-M   'P 1'
#
loop_
_entity.id
_entity.type
_entity.pdbx_description
1 polymer ?
#
loop_
_entity_poly.entity_id
_entity_poly.type
_entity_poly.pdbx_seq_one_letter_code
_entity_poly.pdbx_strand_id
1 'polypeptide(L)'
;MKIWMLGAAALLLSACSGQPQKSYYQLPVPVASTAVVQAPVNSDTHQLWLERVNVADFLSALGVVYQTNDVQFVTAGNNLWASPLEQQLQQTMVANLSVAMSGWIVSSQPLGNAQDTLNISVTGFHGRYDGKAVISGEWILTRNGQLTKRAFNLVLPVQQDGYDALVKTLAEGWQQEAQQIARQVQ
;
A
#
# COMPACT_ATOMS: atom_id res chain seq x y z
N MET A 1 9.64 -33.85 56.64
CA MET A 1 10.15 -33.75 55.25
C MET A 1 9.07 -33.82 54.14
N LYS A 2 7.76 -33.70 54.43
CA LYS A 2 6.68 -33.80 53.41
C LYS A 2 6.09 -32.43 52.97
N ILE A 3 6.48 -31.34 53.60
CA ILE A 3 5.93 -30.00 53.33
C ILE A 3 6.76 -29.22 52.32
N TRP A 4 8.01 -29.59 52.09
CA TRP A 4 8.92 -28.94 51.13
C TRP A 4 8.71 -29.36 49.67
N MET A 5 8.03 -30.45 49.39
CA MET A 5 7.75 -30.90 48.01
C MET A 5 6.53 -30.23 47.40
N LEU A 6 5.64 -29.63 48.18
CA LEU A 6 4.46 -28.91 47.69
C LEU A 6 4.77 -27.48 47.18
N GLY A 7 5.86 -26.88 47.65
CA GLY A 7 6.27 -25.53 47.22
C GLY A 7 6.97 -25.49 45.84
N ALA A 8 7.60 -26.60 45.43
CA ALA A 8 8.32 -26.64 44.16
C ALA A 8 7.41 -26.89 42.93
N ALA A 9 6.22 -27.45 43.14
CA ALA A 9 5.26 -27.70 42.05
C ALA A 9 4.46 -26.46 41.63
N ALA A 10 4.36 -25.46 42.49
CA ALA A 10 3.62 -24.20 42.21
C ALA A 10 4.39 -23.21 41.34
N LEU A 11 5.71 -23.35 41.20
CA LEU A 11 6.55 -22.43 40.43
C LEU A 11 6.68 -22.77 38.92
N LEU A 12 6.13 -23.91 38.49
CA LEU A 12 6.23 -24.37 37.10
C LEU A 12 5.04 -23.94 36.21
N LEU A 13 4.05 -23.24 36.73
CA LEU A 13 2.82 -22.87 36.03
C LEU A 13 2.79 -21.40 35.49
N SER A 14 3.83 -20.63 35.72
CA SER A 14 3.88 -19.23 35.28
C SER A 14 4.61 -18.96 33.94
N ALA A 15 4.96 -20.01 33.19
CA ALA A 15 5.62 -19.89 31.89
C ALA A 15 4.61 -19.93 30.71
N CYS A 16 3.41 -19.37 30.87
CA CYS A 16 2.61 -18.98 29.72
C CYS A 16 3.13 -17.62 29.21
N SER A 17 4.26 -17.62 28.49
CA SER A 17 4.64 -16.53 27.65
C SER A 17 3.58 -16.46 26.54
N GLY A 18 2.64 -15.50 26.64
CA GLY A 18 1.66 -15.25 25.60
C GLY A 18 2.39 -15.09 24.27
N GLN A 19 1.96 -15.81 23.25
CA GLN A 19 2.52 -15.63 21.91
C GLN A 19 2.32 -14.15 21.52
N PRO A 20 3.34 -13.50 20.92
CA PRO A 20 3.21 -12.13 20.50
C PRO A 20 2.02 -12.03 19.52
N GLN A 21 1.07 -11.15 19.87
CA GLN A 21 -0.16 -10.96 19.10
C GLN A 21 0.19 -10.41 17.71
N LYS A 22 -0.39 -11.01 16.68
CA LYS A 22 -0.26 -10.51 15.30
C LYS A 22 -1.22 -9.35 15.08
N SER A 23 -0.71 -8.29 14.46
CA SER A 23 -1.47 -7.14 13.98
C SER A 23 -1.58 -7.19 12.47
N TYR A 24 -2.77 -6.89 11.94
CA TYR A 24 -3.03 -6.89 10.51
C TYR A 24 -3.38 -5.49 10.04
N TYR A 25 -2.70 -5.03 9.00
CA TYR A 25 -2.79 -3.68 8.46
C TYR A 25 -3.44 -3.66 7.09
N GLN A 26 -4.30 -2.69 6.88
CA GLN A 26 -4.87 -2.40 5.58
C GLN A 26 -4.68 -0.92 5.28
N LEU A 27 -4.34 -0.61 4.02
CA LEU A 27 -4.23 0.77 3.58
C LEU A 27 -5.62 1.42 3.60
N PRO A 28 -5.77 2.61 4.20
CA PRO A 28 -7.02 3.33 4.19
C PRO A 28 -7.42 3.71 2.77
N VAL A 29 -8.68 3.48 2.44
CA VAL A 29 -9.28 3.91 1.18
C VAL A 29 -9.89 5.29 1.42
N PRO A 30 -9.67 6.29 0.54
CA PRO A 30 -10.35 7.55 0.65
C PRO A 30 -11.86 7.30 0.60
N VAL A 31 -12.61 7.92 1.52
CA VAL A 31 -14.07 7.88 1.48
C VAL A 31 -14.48 8.72 0.27
N ALA A 32 -14.60 8.06 -0.89
CA ALA A 32 -15.25 8.68 -2.02
C ALA A 32 -16.68 9.02 -1.57
N SER A 33 -17.05 10.28 -1.66
CA SER A 33 -18.46 10.65 -1.52
C SER A 33 -19.25 9.74 -2.45
N THR A 34 -20.25 9.02 -1.93
CA THR A 34 -21.08 8.05 -2.66
C THR A 34 -21.97 8.72 -3.73
N ALA A 35 -21.49 9.75 -4.36
CA ALA A 35 -22.07 10.25 -5.60
C ALA A 35 -21.82 9.17 -6.66
N VAL A 36 -22.82 8.33 -6.88
CA VAL A 36 -22.89 7.52 -8.08
C VAL A 36 -22.80 8.49 -9.25
N VAL A 37 -21.62 8.62 -9.83
CA VAL A 37 -21.45 9.34 -11.09
C VAL A 37 -22.10 8.46 -12.16
N GLN A 38 -23.42 8.53 -12.29
CA GLN A 38 -24.12 8.11 -13.50
C GLN A 38 -23.85 9.19 -14.56
N ALA A 39 -22.64 9.22 -15.06
CA ALA A 39 -22.41 9.90 -16.31
C ALA A 39 -22.90 8.93 -17.41
N PRO A 40 -23.78 9.34 -18.32
CA PRO A 40 -23.98 8.57 -19.55
C PRO A 40 -22.58 8.42 -20.15
N VAL A 41 -22.20 7.19 -20.50
CA VAL A 41 -20.94 6.93 -21.20
C VAL A 41 -21.11 7.55 -22.59
N ASN A 42 -20.84 8.85 -22.67
CA ASN A 42 -20.74 9.55 -23.93
C ASN A 42 -19.36 9.25 -24.50
N SER A 43 -19.21 9.27 -25.82
CA SER A 43 -17.94 9.08 -26.54
C SER A 43 -16.78 9.97 -26.05
N ASP A 44 -17.06 11.00 -25.27
CA ASP A 44 -16.11 11.99 -24.76
C ASP A 44 -15.69 11.75 -23.29
N THR A 45 -16.20 10.69 -22.65
CA THR A 45 -15.81 10.38 -21.25
C THR A 45 -14.42 9.73 -21.25
N HIS A 46 -13.44 10.40 -20.67
CA HIS A 46 -12.09 9.85 -20.53
C HIS A 46 -12.10 8.63 -19.60
N GLN A 47 -11.40 7.58 -20.00
CA GLN A 47 -11.35 6.31 -19.30
C GLN A 47 -9.90 5.93 -19.01
N LEU A 48 -9.61 5.57 -17.76
CA LEU A 48 -8.31 5.09 -17.32
C LEU A 48 -8.46 3.69 -16.72
N TRP A 49 -7.81 2.71 -17.32
CA TRP A 49 -7.70 1.37 -16.79
C TRP A 49 -6.36 1.20 -16.07
N LEU A 50 -6.39 1.06 -14.74
CA LEU A 50 -5.24 0.61 -13.97
C LEU A 50 -5.12 -0.91 -14.15
N GLU A 51 -4.35 -1.31 -15.14
CA GLU A 51 -4.20 -2.71 -15.53
C GLU A 51 -3.51 -3.52 -14.44
N ARG A 52 -2.41 -2.98 -13.88
CA ARG A 52 -1.60 -3.69 -12.91
C ARG A 52 -0.82 -2.77 -11.98
N VAL A 53 -0.70 -3.22 -10.73
CA VAL A 53 0.31 -2.73 -9.79
C VAL A 53 1.17 -3.91 -9.39
N ASN A 54 2.44 -3.94 -9.79
CA ASN A 54 3.41 -4.95 -9.36
C ASN A 54 4.23 -4.41 -8.20
N VAL A 55 4.65 -5.28 -7.30
CA VAL A 55 5.60 -4.96 -6.22
C VAL A 55 6.88 -5.75 -6.39
N ALA A 56 8.01 -5.21 -5.93
CA ALA A 56 9.27 -5.95 -5.89
C ALA A 56 9.15 -7.19 -4.99
N ASP A 57 9.86 -8.27 -5.31
CA ASP A 57 9.73 -9.57 -4.64
C ASP A 57 9.87 -9.50 -3.13
N PHE A 58 10.78 -8.68 -2.60
CA PHE A 58 10.97 -8.53 -1.16
C PHE A 58 9.79 -7.84 -0.45
N LEU A 59 8.89 -7.17 -1.19
CA LEU A 59 7.65 -6.56 -0.70
C LEU A 59 6.45 -7.51 -0.80
N SER A 60 6.57 -8.63 -1.50
CA SER A 60 5.46 -9.57 -1.74
C SER A 60 5.07 -10.40 -0.50
N ALA A 61 5.93 -10.46 0.50
CA ALA A 61 5.63 -11.11 1.77
C ALA A 61 4.54 -10.35 2.55
N LEU A 62 3.78 -11.07 3.38
CA LEU A 62 2.71 -10.45 4.18
C LEU A 62 3.21 -9.50 5.27
N GLY A 63 4.45 -9.62 5.72
CA GLY A 63 5.00 -8.75 6.76
C GLY A 63 5.32 -7.36 6.24
N VAL A 64 5.03 -6.34 7.05
CA VAL A 64 5.46 -4.97 6.75
C VAL A 64 6.99 -4.92 6.71
N VAL A 65 7.54 -4.36 5.64
CA VAL A 65 8.99 -4.31 5.42
C VAL A 65 9.60 -3.07 6.06
N TYR A 66 10.80 -3.25 6.63
CA TYR A 66 11.58 -2.17 7.22
C TYR A 66 13.04 -2.27 6.79
N GLN A 67 13.60 -1.18 6.30
CA GLN A 67 15.02 -1.05 5.97
C GLN A 67 15.81 -0.71 7.22
N THR A 68 16.77 -1.58 7.62
CA THR A 68 17.55 -1.44 8.85
C THR A 68 18.87 -0.70 8.67
N ASN A 69 19.39 -0.68 7.45
CA ASN A 69 20.55 0.10 7.00
C ASN A 69 20.52 0.24 5.48
N ASP A 70 21.57 0.79 4.87
CA ASP A 70 21.59 1.11 3.44
C ASP A 70 21.37 -0.09 2.49
N VAL A 71 21.60 -1.32 2.97
CA VAL A 71 21.59 -2.54 2.13
C VAL A 71 20.74 -3.67 2.69
N GLN A 72 20.15 -3.49 3.90
CA GLN A 72 19.46 -4.58 4.60
C GLN A 72 18.00 -4.25 4.87
N PHE A 73 17.15 -5.22 4.58
CA PHE A 73 15.71 -5.17 4.86
C PHE A 73 15.31 -6.33 5.78
N VAL A 74 14.32 -6.09 6.62
CA VAL A 74 13.66 -7.10 7.44
C VAL A 74 12.17 -7.07 7.20
N THR A 75 11.55 -8.23 7.28
CA THR A 75 10.09 -8.39 7.18
C THR A 75 9.54 -8.64 8.57
N ALA A 76 8.54 -7.88 8.98
CA ALA A 76 7.94 -8.01 10.30
C ALA A 76 7.21 -9.36 10.45
N GLY A 77 7.47 -10.08 11.55
CA GLY A 77 6.84 -11.35 11.83
C GLY A 77 5.41 -11.25 12.40
N ASN A 78 5.11 -10.14 13.08
CA ASN A 78 3.85 -9.92 13.81
C ASN A 78 3.04 -8.72 13.31
N ASN A 79 3.58 -7.91 12.40
CA ASN A 79 2.90 -6.77 11.79
C ASN A 79 2.71 -7.07 10.31
N LEU A 80 1.53 -7.53 9.95
CA LEU A 80 1.25 -8.15 8.66
C LEU A 80 0.25 -7.32 7.86
N TRP A 81 0.37 -7.35 6.55
CA TRP A 81 -0.70 -6.87 5.67
C TRP A 81 -1.93 -7.78 5.76
N ALA A 82 -3.12 -7.21 5.86
CA ALA A 82 -4.38 -7.95 5.94
C ALA A 82 -4.73 -8.70 4.64
N SER A 83 -4.20 -8.25 3.52
CA SER A 83 -4.24 -8.91 2.21
C SER A 83 -2.93 -8.61 1.46
N PRO A 84 -2.60 -9.30 0.36
CA PRO A 84 -1.41 -9.02 -0.42
C PRO A 84 -1.25 -7.53 -0.72
N LEU A 85 -0.04 -7.00 -0.50
CA LEU A 85 0.25 -5.56 -0.64
C LEU A 85 -0.08 -5.06 -2.05
N GLU A 86 0.25 -5.83 -3.08
CA GLU A 86 -0.07 -5.53 -4.48
C GLU A 86 -1.56 -5.25 -4.67
N GLN A 87 -2.42 -6.10 -4.10
CA GLN A 87 -3.87 -5.94 -4.18
C GLN A 87 -4.36 -4.67 -3.46
N GLN A 88 -3.82 -4.39 -2.26
CA GLN A 88 -4.17 -3.18 -1.52
C GLN A 88 -3.75 -1.91 -2.27
N LEU A 89 -2.54 -1.91 -2.85
CA LEU A 89 -2.02 -0.80 -3.65
C LEU A 89 -2.88 -0.56 -4.89
N GLN A 90 -3.29 -1.62 -5.60
CA GLN A 90 -4.17 -1.47 -6.77
C GLN A 90 -5.53 -0.90 -6.38
N GLN A 91 -6.18 -1.43 -5.35
CA GLN A 91 -7.48 -0.95 -4.89
C GLN A 91 -7.44 0.52 -4.43
N THR A 92 -6.43 0.87 -3.63
CA THR A 92 -6.30 2.23 -3.12
C THR A 92 -5.87 3.22 -4.20
N MET A 93 -5.07 2.81 -5.20
CA MET A 93 -4.71 3.66 -6.34
C MET A 93 -5.94 3.99 -7.18
N VAL A 94 -6.78 3.01 -7.53
CA VAL A 94 -8.05 3.26 -8.25
C VAL A 94 -8.93 4.24 -7.48
N ALA A 95 -9.08 4.06 -6.17
CA ALA A 95 -9.89 4.95 -5.33
C ALA A 95 -9.31 6.38 -5.29
N ASN A 96 -8.01 6.51 -5.08
CA ASN A 96 -7.33 7.81 -5.04
C ASN A 96 -7.40 8.54 -6.40
N LEU A 97 -7.17 7.83 -7.50
CA LEU A 97 -7.27 8.40 -8.85
C LEU A 97 -8.72 8.80 -9.17
N SER A 98 -9.71 8.00 -8.78
CA SER A 98 -11.13 8.33 -8.96
C SER A 98 -11.53 9.63 -8.26
N VAL A 99 -10.93 9.92 -7.09
CA VAL A 99 -11.13 11.19 -6.36
C VAL A 99 -10.37 12.34 -7.04
N ALA A 100 -9.15 12.09 -7.50
CA ALA A 100 -8.28 13.13 -8.06
C ALA A 100 -8.65 13.53 -9.51
N MET A 101 -9.28 12.62 -10.28
CA MET A 101 -9.58 12.76 -11.69
C MET A 101 -11.08 12.98 -11.93
N SER A 102 -11.60 14.14 -11.57
CA SER A 102 -13.02 14.48 -11.78
C SER A 102 -13.40 14.38 -13.26
N GLY A 103 -14.50 13.67 -13.56
CA GLY A 103 -14.98 13.48 -14.93
C GLY A 103 -14.33 12.31 -15.69
N TRP A 104 -13.37 11.62 -15.08
CA TRP A 104 -12.80 10.38 -15.61
C TRP A 104 -13.47 9.15 -15.00
N ILE A 105 -13.52 8.07 -15.75
CA ILE A 105 -13.85 6.74 -15.21
C ILE A 105 -12.53 6.01 -14.98
N VAL A 106 -12.21 5.72 -13.72
CA VAL A 106 -11.01 4.96 -13.33
C VAL A 106 -11.44 3.57 -12.87
N SER A 107 -10.85 2.52 -13.41
CA SER A 107 -11.20 1.12 -13.11
C SER A 107 -9.99 0.22 -13.03
N SER A 108 -10.09 -0.85 -12.22
CA SER A 108 -9.14 -1.98 -12.24
C SER A 108 -9.52 -3.07 -13.26
N GLN A 109 -10.64 -2.88 -13.98
CA GLN A 109 -11.09 -3.77 -15.04
C GLN A 109 -11.07 -3.02 -16.38
N PRO A 110 -10.84 -3.72 -17.51
CA PRO A 110 -10.88 -3.08 -18.81
C PRO A 110 -12.26 -2.49 -19.08
N LEU A 111 -12.28 -1.28 -19.63
CA LEU A 111 -13.50 -0.49 -19.88
C LEU A 111 -13.90 -0.47 -21.36
N GLY A 112 -13.06 -0.98 -22.25
CA GLY A 112 -13.31 -1.02 -23.69
C GLY A 112 -12.10 -0.62 -24.53
N ASN A 113 -12.30 -0.27 -25.80
CA ASN A 113 -11.20 -0.04 -26.74
C ASN A 113 -10.62 1.39 -26.70
N ALA A 114 -11.34 2.34 -26.10
CA ALA A 114 -10.95 3.77 -26.07
C ALA A 114 -10.51 4.21 -24.67
N GLN A 115 -9.70 3.38 -24.01
CA GLN A 115 -9.20 3.65 -22.65
C GLN A 115 -7.70 3.89 -22.66
N ASP A 116 -7.26 4.78 -21.78
CA ASP A 116 -5.86 4.86 -21.40
C ASP A 116 -5.51 3.68 -20.46
N THR A 117 -4.30 3.16 -20.56
CA THR A 117 -3.85 2.04 -19.70
C THR A 117 -2.68 2.49 -18.84
N LEU A 118 -2.80 2.27 -17.54
CA LEU A 118 -1.77 2.59 -16.56
C LEU A 118 -1.24 1.31 -15.92
N ASN A 119 0.09 1.15 -15.92
CA ASN A 119 0.82 0.10 -15.23
C ASN A 119 1.78 0.73 -14.23
N ILE A 120 1.83 0.20 -13.01
CA ILE A 120 2.70 0.71 -11.94
C ILE A 120 3.58 -0.42 -11.43
N SER A 121 4.89 -0.13 -11.25
CA SER A 121 5.85 -1.03 -10.63
C SER A 121 6.42 -0.35 -9.38
N VAL A 122 6.13 -0.91 -8.20
CA VAL A 122 6.55 -0.38 -6.90
C VAL A 122 7.83 -1.10 -6.48
N THR A 123 8.92 -0.33 -6.33
CA THR A 123 10.24 -0.83 -5.92
C THR A 123 10.57 -0.54 -4.46
N GLY A 124 9.81 0.35 -3.80
CA GLY A 124 9.92 0.65 -2.37
C GLY A 124 8.56 0.98 -1.78
N PHE A 125 8.22 0.32 -0.66
CA PHE A 125 7.02 0.59 0.15
C PHE A 125 7.30 0.10 1.57
N HIS A 126 8.11 0.85 2.30
CA HIS A 126 8.68 0.38 3.57
C HIS A 126 9.07 1.52 4.51
N GLY A 127 9.26 1.19 5.79
CA GLY A 127 9.93 2.07 6.74
C GLY A 127 11.44 2.05 6.56
N ARG A 128 12.12 3.10 7.00
CA ARG A 128 13.57 3.23 6.94
C ARG A 128 14.14 3.62 8.30
N TYR A 129 15.36 3.16 8.59
CA TYR A 129 16.07 3.32 9.86
C TYR A 129 16.23 4.79 10.34
N ASP A 130 16.10 5.76 9.44
CA ASP A 130 16.13 7.19 9.75
C ASP A 130 14.75 7.80 10.08
N GLY A 131 13.78 6.97 10.41
CA GLY A 131 12.43 7.40 10.79
C GLY A 131 11.55 7.87 9.62
N LYS A 132 11.83 7.41 8.41
CA LYS A 132 11.09 7.79 7.21
C LYS A 132 10.36 6.61 6.58
N ALA A 133 9.29 6.90 5.87
CA ALA A 133 8.62 6.00 4.95
C ALA A 133 9.11 6.29 3.53
N VAL A 134 9.37 5.22 2.77
CA VAL A 134 9.83 5.29 1.37
C VAL A 134 8.76 4.68 0.48
N ILE A 135 8.33 5.44 -0.53
CA ILE A 135 7.40 5.01 -1.56
C ILE A 135 8.05 5.31 -2.90
N SER A 136 8.51 4.29 -3.61
CA SER A 136 9.25 4.47 -4.86
C SER A 136 8.85 3.45 -5.92
N GLY A 137 9.07 3.83 -7.16
CA GLY A 137 8.74 2.98 -8.30
C GLY A 137 8.73 3.75 -9.59
N GLU A 138 7.97 3.21 -10.53
CA GLU A 138 7.72 3.82 -11.83
C GLU A 138 6.33 3.46 -12.33
N TRP A 139 5.81 4.29 -13.21
CA TRP A 139 4.58 3.98 -13.93
C TRP A 139 4.74 4.20 -15.44
N ILE A 140 3.93 3.48 -16.19
CA ILE A 140 3.83 3.56 -17.64
C ILE A 140 2.38 3.79 -18.00
N LEU A 141 2.13 4.89 -18.70
CA LEU A 141 0.84 5.22 -19.31
C LEU A 141 0.90 4.92 -20.80
N THR A 142 -0.08 4.19 -21.30
CA THR A 142 -0.32 4.00 -22.73
C THR A 142 -1.56 4.79 -23.13
N ARG A 143 -1.40 5.78 -24.03
CA ARG A 143 -2.48 6.60 -24.55
C ARG A 143 -2.36 6.69 -26.07
N ASN A 144 -3.37 6.26 -26.81
CA ASN A 144 -3.37 6.31 -28.28
C ASN A 144 -2.11 5.68 -28.92
N GLY A 145 -1.61 4.59 -28.35
CA GLY A 145 -0.40 3.90 -28.80
C GLY A 145 0.92 4.59 -28.40
N GLN A 146 0.87 5.71 -27.73
CA GLN A 146 2.05 6.39 -27.18
C GLN A 146 2.30 5.96 -25.74
N LEU A 147 3.58 5.77 -25.40
CA LEU A 147 4.04 5.38 -24.07
C LEU A 147 4.67 6.58 -23.35
N THR A 148 4.21 6.83 -22.14
CA THR A 148 4.85 7.76 -21.20
C THR A 148 5.31 6.98 -19.99
N LYS A 149 6.60 7.04 -19.66
CA LYS A 149 7.19 6.42 -18.46
C LYS A 149 7.68 7.49 -17.50
N ARG A 150 7.39 7.33 -16.20
CA ARG A 150 7.85 8.21 -15.12
C ARG A 150 8.27 7.39 -13.92
N ALA A 151 9.37 7.80 -13.29
CA ALA A 151 9.78 7.29 -11.99
C ALA A 151 9.26 8.22 -10.88
N PHE A 152 9.01 7.64 -9.71
CA PHE A 152 8.65 8.36 -8.49
C PHE A 152 9.48 7.89 -7.30
N ASN A 153 9.75 8.81 -6.36
CA ASN A 153 10.44 8.51 -5.11
C ASN A 153 10.02 9.53 -4.06
N LEU A 154 9.10 9.12 -3.20
CA LEU A 154 8.64 9.92 -2.07
C LEU A 154 9.29 9.39 -0.80
N VAL A 155 9.82 10.31 -0.01
CA VAL A 155 10.44 10.01 1.30
C VAL A 155 9.79 10.92 2.33
N LEU A 156 8.94 10.36 3.19
CA LEU A 156 8.10 11.10 4.12
C LEU A 156 8.53 10.81 5.57
N PRO A 157 8.61 11.83 6.45
CA PRO A 157 8.89 11.58 7.86
C PRO A 157 7.71 10.88 8.53
N VAL A 158 8.00 9.82 9.29
CA VAL A 158 7.00 9.16 10.15
C VAL A 158 6.92 9.94 11.45
N GLN A 159 5.77 10.52 11.74
CA GLN A 159 5.59 11.47 12.84
C GLN A 159 5.60 10.83 14.24
N GLN A 160 5.33 9.54 14.34
CA GLN A 160 5.24 8.79 15.59
C GLN A 160 5.85 7.41 15.40
N ASP A 161 6.36 6.82 16.47
CA ASP A 161 6.88 5.47 16.43
C ASP A 161 5.77 4.42 16.24
N GLY A 162 6.14 3.30 15.64
CA GLY A 162 5.28 2.14 15.48
C GLY A 162 4.72 1.94 14.08
N TYR A 163 4.22 0.72 13.84
CA TYR A 163 3.72 0.30 12.53
C TYR A 163 2.43 1.02 12.12
N ASP A 164 1.60 1.43 13.06
CA ASP A 164 0.38 2.19 12.77
C ASP A 164 0.72 3.53 12.11
N ALA A 165 1.68 4.26 12.66
CA ALA A 165 2.15 5.52 12.10
C ALA A 165 2.85 5.30 10.74
N LEU A 166 3.69 4.28 10.64
CA LEU A 166 4.36 3.91 9.38
C LEU A 166 3.34 3.62 8.28
N VAL A 167 2.33 2.77 8.54
CA VAL A 167 1.32 2.40 7.54
C VAL A 167 0.49 3.61 7.11
N LYS A 168 0.13 4.50 8.03
CA LYS A 168 -0.55 5.77 7.69
C LYS A 168 0.30 6.65 6.78
N THR A 169 1.59 6.82 7.10
CA THR A 169 2.52 7.62 6.29
C THR A 169 2.74 7.00 4.91
N LEU A 170 2.84 5.66 4.81
CA LEU A 170 2.91 4.96 3.53
C LEU A 170 1.65 5.21 2.68
N ALA A 171 0.47 5.17 3.30
CA ALA A 171 -0.79 5.45 2.62
C ALA A 171 -0.89 6.92 2.14
N GLU A 172 -0.43 7.87 2.95
CA GLU A 172 -0.34 9.29 2.56
C GLU A 172 0.58 9.49 1.35
N GLY A 173 1.75 8.85 1.33
CA GLY A 173 2.66 8.91 0.21
C GLY A 173 2.06 8.29 -1.06
N TRP A 174 1.35 7.18 -0.93
CA TRP A 174 0.66 6.55 -2.06
C TRP A 174 -0.46 7.43 -2.62
N GLN A 175 -1.21 8.11 -1.76
CA GLN A 175 -2.20 9.12 -2.16
C GLN A 175 -1.56 10.31 -2.87
N GLN A 176 -0.42 10.80 -2.37
CA GLN A 176 0.32 11.89 -3.03
C GLN A 176 0.78 11.49 -4.43
N GLU A 177 1.28 10.24 -4.61
CA GLU A 177 1.64 9.75 -5.94
C GLU A 177 0.43 9.68 -6.87
N ALA A 178 -0.72 9.20 -6.40
CA ALA A 178 -1.95 9.20 -7.19
C ALA A 178 -2.33 10.63 -7.67
N GLN A 179 -2.18 11.62 -6.81
CA GLN A 179 -2.42 13.03 -7.17
C GLN A 179 -1.39 13.54 -8.20
N GLN A 180 -0.13 13.08 -8.13
CA GLN A 180 0.89 13.44 -9.12
C GLN A 180 0.59 12.80 -10.48
N ILE A 181 0.22 11.51 -10.48
CA ILE A 181 -0.23 10.81 -11.71
C ILE A 181 -1.44 11.56 -12.32
N ALA A 182 -2.46 11.85 -11.53
CA ALA A 182 -3.65 12.55 -12.01
C ALA A 182 -3.32 13.89 -12.72
N ARG A 183 -2.43 14.70 -12.13
CA ARG A 183 -1.98 15.98 -12.75
C ARG A 183 -1.19 15.82 -14.05
N GLN A 184 -0.59 14.66 -14.29
CA GLN A 184 0.21 14.38 -15.49
C GLN A 184 -0.59 13.69 -16.59
N VAL A 185 -1.69 13.03 -16.20
CA VAL A 185 -2.55 12.26 -17.11
C VAL A 185 -3.71 13.10 -17.62
N GLN A 186 -4.20 14.06 -16.86
CA GLN A 186 -5.25 15.02 -17.30
C GLN A 186 -4.68 16.03 -18.30
#